data_3f471849cb4c3ef865ebf7ae81ee3d61
#
_entry.id   3f471849cb4c3ef865ebf7ae81ee3d61
#
_cell.length_a   1.000
_cell.length_b   1.000
_cell.length_c   1.000
_cell.angle_alpha   90.00
_cell.angle_beta   90.00
_cell.angle_gamma   90.00
#
_symmetry.space_group_name_H-M   'P 1'
#
loop_
_entity.id
_entity.type
_entity.pdbx_description
1 polymer ?
#
loop_
_entity_poly.entity_id
_entity_poly.type
_entity_poly.pdbx_seq_one_letter_code
_entity_poly.pdbx_strand_id
1 'polypeptide(L)'
;ENYFIELQHHDVYGDTPRVRALALLAEQLGIGTVATNNVHYHVRERHRLNDVLVSIRHRKTLDASHIERRPNSEFYLKRPETMARHFRAYPAAIANTVAIAERCTFDLSSQLPYRLPDYPTPEGATQDGVLRGICERAFRRKYASHPTLQDEARRRLDRELELIAKHGLAGFFLIYWELLELAGEEAHEVRGRDRSLPPDERPVARGRG
;
A
#
# COMPACT_ATOMS: atom_id res chain seq x y z
N GLU A 1 1.88 -17.22 24.02
CA GLU A 1 1.57 -18.27 23.01
C GLU A 1 1.71 -17.82 21.56
N ASN A 2 1.85 -16.50 21.31
CA ASN A 2 2.01 -15.92 19.96
C ASN A 2 3.42 -15.37 19.71
N TYR A 3 4.37 -15.75 20.52
CA TYR A 3 5.74 -15.28 20.43
C TYR A 3 6.68 -16.45 20.11
N PHE A 4 7.56 -16.26 19.12
CA PHE A 4 8.53 -17.24 18.67
C PHE A 4 9.90 -16.59 18.54
N ILE A 5 10.95 -17.33 18.82
CA ILE A 5 12.32 -16.92 18.48
C ILE A 5 12.63 -17.37 17.07
N GLU A 6 12.93 -16.41 16.20
CA GLU A 6 13.24 -16.65 14.80
C GLU A 6 14.68 -17.13 14.63
N LEU A 7 14.84 -18.25 13.93
CA LEU A 7 16.14 -18.82 13.56
C LEU A 7 16.39 -18.54 12.07
N GLN A 8 17.45 -17.81 11.77
CA GLN A 8 17.89 -17.51 10.41
C GLN A 8 19.33 -17.96 10.20
N HIS A 9 19.61 -18.62 9.08
CA HIS A 9 20.95 -19.07 8.71
C HIS A 9 21.16 -18.87 7.20
N HIS A 10 22.10 -18.04 6.82
CA HIS A 10 22.36 -17.65 5.43
C HIS A 10 23.78 -18.04 4.98
N ASP A 11 24.43 -18.98 5.67
CA ASP A 11 25.83 -19.37 5.43
C ASP A 11 26.81 -18.19 5.54
N VAL A 12 26.50 -17.25 6.46
CA VAL A 12 27.38 -16.14 6.82
C VAL A 12 28.15 -16.51 8.07
N TYR A 13 29.38 -16.00 8.16
CA TYR A 13 30.21 -16.19 9.36
C TYR A 13 29.45 -15.76 10.62
N GLY A 14 29.42 -16.62 11.62
CA GLY A 14 28.71 -16.37 12.89
C GLY A 14 27.23 -16.83 12.92
N ASP A 15 26.65 -17.28 11.82
CA ASP A 15 25.25 -17.73 11.80
C ASP A 15 25.03 -18.97 12.69
N THR A 16 25.89 -19.99 12.57
CA THR A 16 25.77 -21.23 13.35
C THR A 16 25.79 -20.99 14.86
N PRO A 17 26.77 -20.28 15.45
CA PRO A 17 26.75 -19.99 16.88
C PRO A 17 25.58 -19.11 17.29
N ARG A 18 25.15 -18.15 16.47
CA ARG A 18 23.98 -17.30 16.73
C ARG A 18 22.69 -18.12 16.77
N VAL A 19 22.44 -18.99 15.78
CA VAL A 19 21.27 -19.88 15.76
C VAL A 19 21.25 -20.77 16.98
N ARG A 20 22.40 -21.34 17.37
CA ARG A 20 22.51 -22.18 18.59
C ARG A 20 22.17 -21.37 19.84
N ALA A 21 22.71 -20.16 19.99
CA ALA A 21 22.44 -19.31 21.15
C ALA A 21 20.95 -18.92 21.24
N LEU A 22 20.33 -18.60 20.11
CA LEU A 22 18.90 -18.28 20.05
C LEU A 22 18.02 -19.49 20.38
N ALA A 23 18.38 -20.69 19.92
CA ALA A 23 17.65 -21.91 20.23
C ALA A 23 17.74 -22.23 21.74
N LEU A 24 18.92 -22.09 22.35
CA LEU A 24 19.09 -22.24 23.79
C LEU A 24 18.31 -21.20 24.59
N LEU A 25 18.29 -19.97 24.15
CA LEU A 25 17.49 -18.89 24.77
C LEU A 25 15.99 -19.22 24.70
N ALA A 26 15.51 -19.72 23.55
CA ALA A 26 14.12 -20.16 23.40
C ALA A 26 13.74 -21.25 24.42
N GLU A 27 14.61 -22.24 24.59
CA GLU A 27 14.44 -23.32 25.57
C GLU A 27 14.39 -22.77 27.00
N GLN A 28 15.32 -21.90 27.38
CA GLN A 28 15.35 -21.27 28.71
C GLN A 28 14.09 -20.44 29.02
N LEU A 29 13.53 -19.79 28.01
CA LEU A 29 12.33 -18.96 28.16
C LEU A 29 11.01 -19.72 27.97
N GLY A 30 11.07 -21.02 27.59
CA GLY A 30 9.86 -21.78 27.26
C GLY A 30 9.12 -21.27 26.03
N ILE A 31 9.83 -20.65 25.09
CA ILE A 31 9.29 -20.04 23.87
C ILE A 31 9.61 -20.93 22.67
N GLY A 32 8.66 -21.07 21.73
CA GLY A 32 8.87 -21.82 20.50
C GLY A 32 9.88 -21.13 19.57
N THR A 33 10.53 -21.92 18.72
CA THR A 33 11.39 -21.41 17.64
C THR A 33 10.69 -21.52 16.29
N VAL A 34 11.02 -20.64 15.34
CA VAL A 34 10.56 -20.71 13.95
C VAL A 34 11.72 -20.48 12.99
N ALA A 35 11.84 -21.31 11.95
CA ALA A 35 12.90 -21.17 10.96
C ALA A 35 12.41 -20.31 9.78
N THR A 36 13.16 -19.25 9.46
CA THR A 36 12.87 -18.39 8.30
C THR A 36 14.13 -18.17 7.47
N ASN A 37 13.97 -17.48 6.33
CA ASN A 37 15.08 -17.20 5.43
C ASN A 37 15.24 -15.73 5.07
N ASN A 38 14.54 -14.80 5.72
CA ASN A 38 14.64 -13.36 5.41
C ASN A 38 14.69 -13.11 3.89
N VAL A 39 13.64 -13.56 3.18
CA VAL A 39 13.60 -13.60 1.72
C VAL A 39 13.56 -12.20 1.11
N HIS A 40 14.49 -11.91 0.20
CA HIS A 40 14.57 -10.67 -0.56
C HIS A 40 14.29 -10.87 -2.05
N TYR A 41 14.40 -12.08 -2.56
CA TYR A 41 14.14 -12.44 -3.96
C TYR A 41 13.69 -13.91 -4.06
N HIS A 42 12.97 -14.23 -5.13
CA HIS A 42 12.32 -15.54 -5.28
C HIS A 42 13.28 -16.67 -5.72
N VAL A 43 14.33 -16.35 -6.49
CA VAL A 43 15.38 -17.29 -6.90
C VAL A 43 16.76 -16.68 -6.69
N ARG A 44 17.77 -17.54 -6.52
CA ARG A 44 19.14 -17.13 -6.18
C ARG A 44 19.74 -16.15 -7.20
N GLU A 45 19.47 -16.33 -8.47
CA GLU A 45 20.01 -15.49 -9.56
C GLU A 45 19.56 -14.03 -9.49
N ARG A 46 18.44 -13.77 -8.83
CA ARG A 46 17.90 -12.41 -8.66
C ARG A 46 18.60 -11.58 -7.59
N HIS A 47 19.61 -12.12 -6.89
CA HIS A 47 20.42 -11.33 -5.97
C HIS A 47 21.03 -10.09 -6.63
N ARG A 48 21.46 -10.21 -7.91
CA ARG A 48 22.03 -9.09 -8.68
C ARG A 48 21.03 -7.93 -8.86
N LEU A 49 19.77 -8.26 -9.15
CA LEU A 49 18.72 -7.24 -9.26
C LEU A 49 18.48 -6.58 -7.88
N ASN A 50 18.44 -7.37 -6.81
CA ASN A 50 18.32 -6.85 -5.46
C ASN A 50 19.48 -5.89 -5.11
N ASP A 51 20.70 -6.21 -5.50
CA ASP A 51 21.87 -5.36 -5.29
C ASP A 51 21.73 -3.99 -5.99
N VAL A 52 21.20 -3.98 -7.22
CA VAL A 52 20.89 -2.74 -7.94
C VAL A 52 19.80 -1.94 -7.20
N LEU A 53 18.71 -2.59 -6.77
CA LEU A 53 17.63 -1.93 -6.04
C LEU A 53 18.11 -1.34 -4.71
N VAL A 54 18.98 -2.05 -3.98
CA VAL A 54 19.62 -1.55 -2.76
C VAL A 54 20.48 -0.33 -3.06
N SER A 55 21.29 -0.37 -4.12
CA SER A 55 22.13 0.75 -4.54
C SER A 55 21.29 1.99 -4.88
N ILE A 56 20.20 1.83 -5.62
CA ILE A 56 19.24 2.91 -5.94
C ILE A 56 18.63 3.50 -4.65
N ARG A 57 18.17 2.63 -3.74
CA ARG A 57 17.58 3.05 -2.47
C ARG A 57 18.54 3.91 -1.66
N HIS A 58 19.82 3.56 -1.64
CA HIS A 58 20.86 4.28 -0.92
C HIS A 58 21.54 5.39 -1.73
N ARG A 59 21.12 5.60 -3.00
CA ARG A 59 21.71 6.59 -3.93
C ARG A 59 23.22 6.43 -4.07
N LYS A 60 23.68 5.18 -4.16
CA LYS A 60 25.08 4.79 -4.32
C LYS A 60 25.31 4.00 -5.60
N THR A 61 26.54 3.97 -6.07
CA THR A 61 26.96 3.02 -7.11
C THR A 61 27.05 1.60 -6.53
N LEU A 62 27.10 0.58 -7.38
CA LEU A 62 27.27 -0.81 -6.94
C LEU A 62 28.56 -0.97 -6.12
N ASP A 63 29.66 -0.35 -6.54
CA ASP A 63 30.95 -0.44 -5.83
C ASP A 63 30.92 0.25 -4.46
N ALA A 64 30.16 1.33 -4.33
CA ALA A 64 30.05 2.08 -3.08
C ALA A 64 29.01 1.51 -2.10
N SER A 65 28.18 0.54 -2.52
CA SER A 65 27.06 0.00 -1.74
C SER A 65 27.29 -1.41 -1.17
N HIS A 66 28.54 -1.89 -1.16
CA HIS A 66 28.84 -3.26 -0.73
C HIS A 66 28.45 -3.54 0.74
N ILE A 67 28.44 -2.53 1.60
CA ILE A 67 28.05 -2.66 3.03
C ILE A 67 26.53 -2.81 3.17
N GLU A 68 25.75 -2.12 2.33
CA GLU A 68 24.30 -2.12 2.36
C GLU A 68 23.68 -3.35 1.69
N ARG A 69 24.44 -4.00 0.81
CA ARG A 69 23.99 -5.19 0.10
C ARG A 69 24.05 -6.43 1.00
N ARG A 70 23.31 -7.46 0.64
CA ARG A 70 23.35 -8.75 1.32
C ARG A 70 24.73 -9.41 1.09
N PRO A 71 25.29 -10.07 2.12
CA PRO A 71 26.67 -10.60 2.05
C PRO A 71 26.82 -11.75 1.04
N ASN A 72 25.73 -12.42 0.69
CA ASN A 72 25.70 -13.49 -0.30
C ASN A 72 24.32 -13.64 -0.94
N SER A 73 24.13 -14.65 -1.78
CA SER A 73 22.89 -14.93 -2.52
C SER A 73 21.90 -15.86 -1.81
N GLU A 74 22.06 -16.11 -0.50
CA GLU A 74 21.24 -17.07 0.25
C GLU A 74 19.86 -16.56 0.68
N PHE A 75 19.54 -15.30 0.43
CA PHE A 75 18.30 -14.63 0.84
C PHE A 75 17.15 -14.83 -0.18
N TYR A 76 17.09 -16.01 -0.81
CA TYR A 76 16.04 -16.36 -1.77
C TYR A 76 14.98 -17.28 -1.15
N LEU A 77 13.83 -17.41 -1.82
CA LEU A 77 12.75 -18.30 -1.39
C LEU A 77 13.18 -19.76 -1.60
N LYS A 78 13.71 -20.38 -0.53
CA LYS A 78 14.15 -21.77 -0.54
C LYS A 78 12.97 -22.73 -0.57
N ARG A 79 13.12 -23.86 -1.25
CA ARG A 79 12.15 -24.95 -1.21
C ARG A 79 12.06 -25.56 0.19
N PRO A 80 10.88 -26.12 0.58
CA PRO A 80 10.69 -26.71 1.90
C PRO A 80 11.75 -27.74 2.26
N GLU A 81 12.12 -28.61 1.32
CA GLU A 81 13.13 -29.66 1.53
C GLU A 81 14.53 -29.06 1.78
N THR A 82 14.83 -27.93 1.17
CA THR A 82 16.08 -27.21 1.37
C THR A 82 16.11 -26.58 2.77
N MET A 83 15.00 -25.96 3.18
CA MET A 83 14.85 -25.42 4.53
C MET A 83 14.96 -26.52 5.59
N ALA A 84 14.28 -27.65 5.40
CA ALA A 84 14.35 -28.80 6.33
C ALA A 84 15.77 -29.36 6.48
N ARG A 85 16.53 -29.46 5.39
CA ARG A 85 17.95 -29.86 5.43
C ARG A 85 18.82 -28.83 6.15
N HIS A 86 18.57 -27.57 5.90
CA HIS A 86 19.34 -26.46 6.47
C HIS A 86 19.17 -26.38 7.99
N PHE A 87 17.93 -26.57 8.46
CA PHE A 87 17.58 -26.59 9.88
C PHE A 87 17.38 -27.99 10.46
N ARG A 88 18.08 -29.00 9.92
CA ARG A 88 17.96 -30.41 10.40
C ARG A 88 18.19 -30.59 11.88
N ALA A 89 18.97 -29.72 12.52
CA ALA A 89 19.23 -29.72 13.95
C ALA A 89 18.07 -29.14 14.79
N TYR A 90 17.11 -28.47 14.12
CA TYR A 90 15.97 -27.75 14.73
C TYR A 90 14.65 -28.10 14.05
N PRO A 91 14.23 -29.39 14.02
CA PRO A 91 13.04 -29.81 13.28
C PRO A 91 11.76 -29.17 13.78
N ALA A 92 11.66 -28.87 15.08
CA ALA A 92 10.54 -28.16 15.67
C ALA A 92 10.37 -26.74 15.09
N ALA A 93 11.48 -26.05 14.77
CA ALA A 93 11.43 -24.72 14.16
C ALA A 93 10.84 -24.76 12.73
N ILE A 94 11.03 -25.85 12.00
CA ILE A 94 10.39 -26.09 10.70
C ILE A 94 8.90 -26.43 10.88
N ALA A 95 8.54 -27.32 11.80
CA ALA A 95 7.14 -27.66 12.06
C ALA A 95 6.31 -26.43 12.48
N ASN A 96 6.89 -25.56 13.28
CA ASN A 96 6.24 -24.33 13.73
C ASN A 96 5.93 -23.35 12.57
N THR A 97 6.62 -23.41 11.44
CA THR A 97 6.26 -22.60 10.26
C THR A 97 4.87 -22.94 9.75
N VAL A 98 4.53 -24.22 9.70
CA VAL A 98 3.20 -24.70 9.27
C VAL A 98 2.16 -24.35 10.34
N ALA A 99 2.45 -24.62 11.63
CA ALA A 99 1.53 -24.29 12.72
C ALA A 99 1.19 -22.79 12.78
N ILE A 100 2.16 -21.90 12.49
CA ILE A 100 1.93 -20.46 12.40
C ILE A 100 1.07 -20.13 11.18
N ALA A 101 1.37 -20.72 10.01
CA ALA A 101 0.63 -20.49 8.78
C ALA A 101 -0.86 -20.88 8.91
N GLU A 102 -1.15 -22.03 9.56
CA GLU A 102 -2.51 -22.50 9.83
C GLU A 102 -3.30 -21.55 10.76
N ARG A 103 -2.62 -20.80 11.61
CA ARG A 103 -3.23 -19.77 12.48
C ARG A 103 -3.48 -18.45 11.77
N CYS A 104 -2.82 -18.19 10.64
CA CYS A 104 -2.98 -17.01 9.83
C CYS A 104 -4.18 -17.20 8.88
N THR A 105 -5.40 -16.99 9.40
CA THR A 105 -6.66 -17.19 8.67
C THR A 105 -7.23 -15.93 8.02
N PHE A 106 -6.52 -14.81 8.14
CA PHE A 106 -6.95 -13.54 7.54
C PHE A 106 -6.86 -13.60 6.00
N ASP A 107 -8.00 -13.35 5.35
CA ASP A 107 -8.09 -13.22 3.90
C ASP A 107 -8.19 -11.74 3.50
N LEU A 108 -7.15 -11.25 2.85
CA LEU A 108 -7.04 -9.86 2.40
C LEU A 108 -8.16 -9.46 1.43
N SER A 109 -8.63 -10.39 0.60
CA SER A 109 -9.64 -10.11 -0.42
C SER A 109 -11.05 -9.99 0.13
N SER A 110 -11.36 -10.72 1.21
CA SER A 110 -12.71 -10.81 1.78
C SER A 110 -12.86 -10.13 3.13
N GLN A 111 -11.76 -10.01 3.90
CA GLN A 111 -11.81 -9.54 5.28
C GLN A 111 -11.19 -8.15 5.49
N LEU A 112 -10.68 -7.51 4.43
CA LEU A 112 -10.22 -6.13 4.54
C LEU A 112 -11.45 -5.21 4.43
N PRO A 113 -11.92 -4.60 5.55
CA PRO A 113 -13.04 -3.66 5.50
C PRO A 113 -12.53 -2.34 4.94
N TYR A 114 -12.41 -2.26 3.62
CA TYR A 114 -12.09 -1.00 2.97
C TYR A 114 -13.33 -0.12 3.00
N ARG A 115 -13.42 0.77 3.98
CA ARG A 115 -14.46 1.81 4.03
C ARG A 115 -13.90 3.08 3.39
N LEU A 116 -14.48 3.42 2.26
CA LEU A 116 -14.24 4.73 1.67
C LEU A 116 -14.85 5.81 2.58
N PRO A 117 -14.22 7.00 2.69
CA PRO A 117 -14.76 8.06 3.51
C PRO A 117 -16.13 8.51 2.98
N ASP A 118 -17.07 8.67 3.88
CA ASP A 118 -18.36 9.27 3.59
C ASP A 118 -18.25 10.79 3.52
N TYR A 119 -18.98 11.37 2.57
CA TYR A 119 -19.12 12.82 2.43
C TYR A 119 -20.54 13.25 2.79
N PRO A 120 -20.74 14.24 3.68
CA PRO A 120 -22.06 14.70 4.05
C PRO A 120 -22.78 15.31 2.82
N THR A 121 -23.99 14.82 2.54
CA THR A 121 -24.82 15.32 1.46
C THR A 121 -26.09 15.97 2.00
N PRO A 122 -26.72 16.89 1.25
CA PRO A 122 -28.05 17.41 1.59
C PRO A 122 -29.09 16.28 1.72
N GLU A 123 -30.13 16.53 2.51
CA GLU A 123 -31.19 15.55 2.72
C GLU A 123 -31.83 15.11 1.38
N GLY A 124 -31.92 13.80 1.17
CA GLY A 124 -32.44 13.20 -0.07
C GLY A 124 -31.47 13.16 -1.24
N ALA A 125 -30.25 13.71 -1.12
CA ALA A 125 -29.23 13.65 -2.16
C ALA A 125 -28.25 12.50 -1.94
N THR A 126 -27.81 11.88 -3.03
CA THR A 126 -26.72 10.89 -3.01
C THR A 126 -25.38 11.56 -3.32
N GLN A 127 -24.29 10.98 -2.83
CA GLN A 127 -22.93 11.47 -3.14
C GLN A 127 -22.67 11.49 -4.65
N ASP A 128 -23.12 10.48 -5.38
CA ASP A 128 -23.00 10.41 -6.84
C ASP A 128 -23.78 11.53 -7.52
N GLY A 129 -24.96 11.84 -7.02
CA GLY A 129 -25.80 12.95 -7.54
C GLY A 129 -25.15 14.30 -7.32
N VAL A 130 -24.60 14.55 -6.13
CA VAL A 130 -23.88 15.79 -5.80
C VAL A 130 -22.64 15.94 -6.69
N LEU A 131 -21.80 14.89 -6.79
CA LEU A 131 -20.61 14.90 -7.64
C LEU A 131 -20.97 15.15 -9.11
N ARG A 132 -21.98 14.45 -9.64
CA ARG A 132 -22.49 14.65 -11.01
C ARG A 132 -22.92 16.10 -11.22
N GLY A 133 -23.65 16.69 -10.29
CA GLY A 133 -24.08 18.09 -10.38
C GLY A 133 -22.90 19.09 -10.45
N ILE A 134 -21.85 18.87 -9.64
CA ILE A 134 -20.62 19.67 -9.68
C ILE A 134 -19.93 19.53 -11.05
N CYS A 135 -19.74 18.29 -11.51
CA CYS A 135 -19.11 18.02 -12.81
C CYS A 135 -19.90 18.61 -13.98
N GLU A 136 -21.23 18.55 -13.95
CA GLU A 136 -22.09 19.13 -14.99
C GLU A 136 -21.95 20.65 -15.08
N ARG A 137 -21.94 21.35 -13.95
CA ARG A 137 -21.71 22.81 -13.91
C ARG A 137 -20.32 23.15 -14.46
N ALA A 138 -19.30 22.43 -14.02
CA ALA A 138 -17.93 22.64 -14.50
C ALA A 138 -17.80 22.33 -16.00
N PHE A 139 -18.45 21.28 -16.49
CA PHE A 139 -18.45 20.90 -17.90
C PHE A 139 -19.05 22.03 -18.78
N ARG A 140 -20.24 22.51 -18.41
CA ARG A 140 -20.91 23.61 -19.17
C ARG A 140 -20.01 24.85 -19.29
N ARG A 141 -19.34 25.22 -18.19
CA ARG A 141 -18.42 26.37 -18.22
C ARG A 141 -17.19 26.13 -19.09
N LYS A 142 -16.55 24.97 -18.88
CA LYS A 142 -15.28 24.67 -19.55
C LYS A 142 -15.41 24.48 -21.05
N TYR A 143 -16.49 23.86 -21.50
CA TYR A 143 -16.69 23.48 -22.90
C TYR A 143 -17.68 24.38 -23.66
N ALA A 144 -18.24 25.44 -23.05
CA ALA A 144 -19.15 26.35 -23.70
C ALA A 144 -18.60 26.95 -25.01
N SER A 145 -17.30 27.27 -25.01
CA SER A 145 -16.60 27.86 -26.17
C SER A 145 -15.93 26.83 -27.09
N HIS A 146 -16.11 25.52 -26.85
CA HIS A 146 -15.45 24.47 -27.62
C HIS A 146 -16.42 23.40 -28.12
N PRO A 147 -17.36 23.76 -29.02
CA PRO A 147 -18.43 22.85 -29.46
C PRO A 147 -17.92 21.56 -30.10
N THR A 148 -16.78 21.60 -30.79
CA THR A 148 -16.19 20.44 -31.46
C THR A 148 -15.66 19.36 -30.46
N LEU A 149 -15.37 19.74 -29.21
CA LEU A 149 -14.85 18.84 -28.17
C LEU A 149 -15.94 18.37 -27.23
N GLN A 150 -17.14 18.97 -27.26
CA GLN A 150 -18.20 18.69 -26.28
C GLN A 150 -18.61 17.22 -26.29
N ASP A 151 -18.83 16.61 -27.44
CA ASP A 151 -19.34 15.25 -27.55
C ASP A 151 -18.35 14.20 -27.02
N GLU A 152 -17.08 14.39 -27.32
CA GLU A 152 -16.02 13.50 -26.84
C GLU A 152 -15.82 13.65 -25.31
N ALA A 153 -15.72 14.89 -24.86
CA ALA A 153 -15.59 15.22 -23.44
C ALA A 153 -16.79 14.72 -22.62
N ARG A 154 -18.01 14.81 -23.18
CA ARG A 154 -19.23 14.28 -22.54
C ARG A 154 -19.17 12.78 -22.37
N ARG A 155 -18.87 12.03 -23.43
CA ARG A 155 -18.74 10.57 -23.37
C ARG A 155 -17.70 10.14 -22.35
N ARG A 156 -16.59 10.89 -22.26
CA ARG A 156 -15.54 10.59 -21.27
C ARG A 156 -15.99 10.87 -19.85
N LEU A 157 -16.63 12.02 -19.60
CA LEU A 157 -17.16 12.38 -18.29
C LEU A 157 -18.18 11.35 -17.79
N ASP A 158 -19.12 10.96 -18.65
CA ASP A 158 -20.14 9.98 -18.26
C ASP A 158 -19.54 8.62 -17.90
N ARG A 159 -18.56 8.13 -18.68
CA ARG A 159 -17.82 6.89 -18.38
C ARG A 159 -17.07 6.97 -17.05
N GLU A 160 -16.41 8.10 -16.78
CA GLU A 160 -15.66 8.27 -15.53
C GLU A 160 -16.61 8.33 -14.33
N LEU A 161 -17.74 9.03 -14.43
CA LEU A 161 -18.75 9.06 -13.36
C LEU A 161 -19.41 7.69 -13.12
N GLU A 162 -19.64 6.90 -14.18
CA GLU A 162 -20.11 5.51 -14.04
C GLU A 162 -19.11 4.63 -13.29
N LEU A 163 -17.82 4.74 -13.58
CA LEU A 163 -16.77 4.01 -12.87
C LEU A 163 -16.67 4.43 -11.39
N ILE A 164 -16.76 5.72 -11.12
CA ILE A 164 -16.73 6.28 -9.76
C ILE A 164 -17.94 5.72 -8.97
N ALA A 165 -19.14 5.75 -9.55
CA ALA A 165 -20.34 5.23 -8.92
C ALA A 165 -20.24 3.72 -8.69
N LYS A 166 -19.78 2.95 -9.69
CA LYS A 166 -19.58 1.50 -9.60
C LYS A 166 -18.68 1.08 -8.43
N HIS A 167 -17.66 1.90 -8.12
CA HIS A 167 -16.70 1.62 -7.06
C HIS A 167 -16.99 2.36 -5.75
N GLY A 168 -18.09 3.13 -5.66
CA GLY A 168 -18.48 3.88 -4.46
C GLY A 168 -17.48 4.99 -4.09
N LEU A 169 -16.82 5.61 -5.09
CA LEU A 169 -15.73 6.57 -4.88
C LEU A 169 -16.20 8.03 -4.80
N ALA A 170 -17.50 8.32 -4.95
CA ALA A 170 -18.00 9.68 -5.03
C ALA A 170 -17.64 10.53 -3.80
N GLY A 171 -17.76 9.96 -2.58
CA GLY A 171 -17.38 10.66 -1.34
C GLY A 171 -15.92 11.08 -1.31
N PHE A 172 -15.03 10.22 -1.80
CA PHE A 172 -13.60 10.52 -1.91
C PHE A 172 -13.34 11.70 -2.85
N PHE A 173 -13.99 11.73 -4.03
CA PHE A 173 -13.85 12.85 -4.98
C PHE A 173 -14.44 14.15 -4.44
N LEU A 174 -15.54 14.09 -3.70
CA LEU A 174 -16.16 15.25 -3.07
C LEU A 174 -15.26 15.86 -1.98
N ILE A 175 -14.61 15.04 -1.15
CA ILE A 175 -13.62 15.51 -0.16
C ILE A 175 -12.46 16.23 -0.86
N TYR A 176 -11.92 15.65 -1.93
CA TYR A 176 -10.84 16.29 -2.70
C TYR A 176 -11.28 17.61 -3.34
N TRP A 177 -12.49 17.63 -3.89
CA TRP A 177 -13.05 18.86 -4.44
C TRP A 177 -13.17 19.95 -3.37
N GLU A 178 -13.72 19.63 -2.20
CA GLU A 178 -13.84 20.57 -1.08
C GLU A 178 -12.47 21.09 -0.60
N LEU A 179 -11.49 20.20 -0.46
CA LEU A 179 -10.12 20.61 -0.11
C LEU A 179 -9.51 21.58 -1.12
N LEU A 180 -9.77 21.38 -2.42
CA LEU A 180 -9.28 22.26 -3.47
C LEU A 180 -10.00 23.61 -3.46
N GLU A 181 -11.30 23.64 -3.15
CA GLU A 181 -12.06 24.89 -3.00
C GLU A 181 -11.54 25.68 -1.80
N LEU A 182 -11.40 25.04 -0.63
CA LEU A 182 -10.84 25.67 0.57
C LEU A 182 -9.41 26.21 0.33
N ALA A 183 -8.55 25.42 -0.29
CA ALA A 183 -7.20 25.86 -0.64
C ALA A 183 -7.20 27.02 -1.64
N GLY A 184 -8.17 27.07 -2.54
CA GLY A 184 -8.36 28.17 -3.49
C GLY A 184 -8.86 29.46 -2.83
N GLU A 185 -9.59 29.37 -1.72
CA GLU A 185 -10.04 30.51 -0.91
C GLU A 185 -8.90 31.12 -0.09
N GLU A 186 -8.01 30.29 0.48
CA GLU A 186 -6.88 30.74 1.29
C GLU A 186 -5.68 31.20 0.45
N ALA A 187 -5.46 30.56 -0.71
CA ALA A 187 -4.35 30.88 -1.59
C ALA A 187 -4.74 31.97 -2.61
N HIS A 188 -4.52 33.22 -2.29
CA HIS A 188 -4.67 34.34 -3.24
C HIS A 188 -3.76 34.22 -4.48
N GLU A 189 -2.95 33.17 -4.63
CA GLU A 189 -1.96 32.98 -5.70
C GLU A 189 -1.86 31.56 -6.27
N VAL A 190 -2.92 30.83 -6.48
CA VAL A 190 -2.82 29.64 -7.35
C VAL A 190 -3.13 30.05 -8.78
N ARG A 191 -2.09 30.46 -9.50
CA ARG A 191 -2.14 30.75 -10.94
C ARG A 191 -2.80 29.59 -11.70
N GLY A 192 -3.91 29.85 -12.37
CA GLY A 192 -4.44 29.04 -13.45
C GLY A 192 -5.59 28.10 -13.14
N ARG A 193 -6.27 28.19 -12.01
CA ARG A 193 -7.53 27.45 -11.76
C ARG A 193 -8.72 28.40 -11.72
N ASP A 194 -9.66 28.10 -12.59
CA ASP A 194 -10.90 28.87 -12.81
C ASP A 194 -11.75 28.89 -11.52
N ARG A 195 -11.86 30.07 -10.87
CA ARG A 195 -12.63 30.34 -9.64
C ARG A 195 -14.12 30.55 -9.91
N SER A 196 -14.74 29.73 -10.67
CA SER A 196 -16.03 30.07 -11.30
C SER A 196 -17.27 29.45 -10.65
N LEU A 197 -17.25 29.10 -9.34
CA LEU A 197 -18.48 28.86 -8.57
C LEU A 197 -18.88 30.16 -7.84
N PRO A 198 -20.10 30.71 -8.08
CA PRO A 198 -20.58 31.81 -7.30
C PRO A 198 -20.72 31.46 -5.80
N PRO A 199 -20.57 32.42 -4.89
CA PRO A 199 -20.56 32.21 -3.43
C PRO A 199 -21.80 31.53 -2.86
N ASP A 200 -22.93 31.63 -3.54
CA ASP A 200 -24.24 31.07 -3.19
C ASP A 200 -24.39 29.59 -3.57
N GLU A 201 -23.52 29.03 -4.39
CA GLU A 201 -23.50 27.61 -4.76
C GLU A 201 -22.51 26.76 -3.92
N ARG A 202 -21.88 27.35 -2.90
CA ARG A 202 -20.93 26.63 -2.05
C ARG A 202 -21.66 25.78 -1.04
N PRO A 203 -21.22 24.53 -0.77
CA PRO A 203 -21.76 23.76 0.33
C PRO A 203 -21.50 24.51 1.64
N VAL A 204 -22.56 24.74 2.42
CA VAL A 204 -22.46 25.38 3.75
C VAL A 204 -21.60 24.46 4.63
N ALA A 205 -20.39 24.91 4.95
CA ALA A 205 -19.58 24.28 5.98
C ALA A 205 -20.39 24.35 7.29
N ARG A 206 -21.01 23.25 7.69
CA ARG A 206 -21.67 23.16 9.00
C ARG A 206 -20.58 23.26 10.06
N GLY A 207 -20.55 24.42 10.72
CA GLY A 207 -19.69 24.68 11.86
C GLY A 207 -19.80 23.55 12.87
N ARG A 208 -18.65 23.12 13.36
CA ARG A 208 -18.55 22.23 14.52
C ARG A 208 -19.14 22.98 15.73
N GLY A 209 -20.28 22.53 16.21
CA GLY A 209 -20.72 22.75 17.56
C GLY A 209 -20.16 21.64 18.46
#